data_5ce071283192ac8f47027b6c30522f66
#
_entry.id   5ce071283192ac8f47027b6c30522f66
#
_cell.length_a   1.000
_cell.length_b   1.000
_cell.length_c   1.000
_cell.angle_alpha   90.00
_cell.angle_beta   90.00
_cell.angle_gamma   90.00
#
_symmetry.space_group_name_H-M   'P 1'
#
loop_
_entity.id
_entity.type
_entity.pdbx_description
1 polymer ?
#
loop_
_entity_poly.entity_id
_entity_poly.type
_entity_poly.pdbx_seq_one_letter_code
_entity_poly.pdbx_strand_id
1 'polypeptide(L)'
;MTYTIIEVERKSGISSRKIRFWLDKGLFPHLYKDKNGVRYFSEKDIDWLCWVNLYRALGMSIKDIQHYKNLCDKGESTLEERLKIIQAQKAKNLAEIVNLQVAIAMLEYKEQLYIELTSKGKTKYKPRSFRECKEILDKEVRQKLNQEKEKDEK
;
A
#
# COMPACT_ATOMS: atom_id res chain seq x y z
N MET A 1 -21.56 22.28 -0.39
CA MET A 1 -20.32 23.06 -0.52
C MET A 1 -19.44 22.35 -1.53
N THR A 2 -18.83 23.11 -2.45
CA THR A 2 -17.97 22.55 -3.51
C THR A 2 -16.60 23.22 -3.45
N TYR A 3 -15.57 22.49 -3.87
CA TYR A 3 -14.16 22.87 -3.73
C TYR A 3 -13.44 22.77 -5.08
N THR A 4 -12.58 23.73 -5.34
CA THR A 4 -11.63 23.69 -6.45
C THR A 4 -10.50 22.69 -6.15
N ILE A 5 -9.75 22.29 -7.17
CA ILE A 5 -8.63 21.34 -6.99
C ILE A 5 -7.57 21.84 -6.00
N ILE A 6 -7.34 23.15 -5.90
CA ILE A 6 -6.39 23.76 -4.96
C ILE A 6 -6.89 23.64 -3.52
N GLU A 7 -8.19 23.87 -3.30
CA GLU A 7 -8.82 23.70 -1.99
C GLU A 7 -8.83 22.24 -1.57
N VAL A 8 -9.08 21.31 -2.51
CA VAL A 8 -8.98 19.85 -2.26
C VAL A 8 -7.56 19.46 -1.85
N GLU A 9 -6.53 19.97 -2.54
CA GLU A 9 -5.13 19.74 -2.16
C GLU A 9 -4.85 20.20 -0.73
N ARG A 10 -5.31 21.38 -0.34
CA ARG A 10 -5.15 21.93 1.02
C ARG A 10 -5.86 21.09 2.08
N LYS A 11 -7.08 20.61 1.77
CA LYS A 11 -7.90 19.80 2.70
C LYS A 11 -7.38 18.37 2.85
N SER A 12 -6.96 17.74 1.76
CA SER A 12 -6.63 16.31 1.74
C SER A 12 -5.13 16.01 1.86
N GLY A 13 -4.27 17.01 1.64
CA GLY A 13 -2.82 16.82 1.51
C GLY A 13 -2.39 16.09 0.23
N ILE A 14 -3.34 15.81 -0.69
CA ILE A 14 -3.07 15.12 -1.95
C ILE A 14 -2.75 16.16 -3.02
N SER A 15 -1.55 16.09 -3.62
CA SER A 15 -1.13 17.11 -4.58
C SER A 15 -2.07 17.21 -5.79
N SER A 16 -2.32 18.42 -6.26
CA SER A 16 -3.11 18.71 -7.47
C SER A 16 -2.62 17.92 -8.69
N ARG A 17 -1.31 17.62 -8.77
CA ARG A 17 -0.74 16.79 -9.83
C ARG A 17 -1.28 15.35 -9.77
N LYS A 18 -1.34 14.72 -8.59
CA LYS A 18 -1.92 13.38 -8.42
C LYS A 18 -3.41 13.40 -8.75
N ILE A 19 -4.13 14.41 -8.26
CA ILE A 19 -5.57 14.54 -8.50
C ILE A 19 -5.85 14.65 -10.00
N ARG A 20 -5.14 15.52 -10.74
CA ARG A 20 -5.28 15.63 -12.20
C ARG A 20 -5.02 14.31 -12.91
N PHE A 21 -3.96 13.59 -12.52
CA PHE A 21 -3.65 12.28 -13.09
C PHE A 21 -4.82 11.29 -12.91
N TRP A 22 -5.47 11.26 -11.75
CA TRP A 22 -6.60 10.37 -11.50
C TRP A 22 -7.86 10.80 -12.26
N LEU A 23 -8.06 12.10 -12.42
CA LEU A 23 -9.13 12.65 -13.26
C LEU A 23 -8.94 12.25 -14.73
N ASP A 24 -7.72 12.34 -15.25
CA ASP A 24 -7.39 11.97 -16.62
C ASP A 24 -7.51 10.44 -16.85
N LYS A 25 -7.33 9.65 -15.80
CA LYS A 25 -7.58 8.21 -15.80
C LYS A 25 -9.05 7.83 -15.61
N GLY A 26 -9.96 8.79 -15.48
CA GLY A 26 -11.40 8.53 -15.38
C GLY A 26 -11.89 7.99 -14.05
N LEU A 27 -11.15 8.20 -12.95
CA LEU A 27 -11.58 7.77 -11.60
C LEU A 27 -12.75 8.61 -11.05
N PHE A 28 -13.08 9.74 -11.68
CA PHE A 28 -14.14 10.66 -11.29
C PHE A 28 -14.96 11.10 -12.51
N PRO A 29 -15.67 10.18 -13.19
CA PRO A 29 -16.35 10.49 -14.44
C PRO A 29 -17.52 11.47 -14.28
N HIS A 30 -18.07 11.59 -13.06
CA HIS A 30 -19.23 12.43 -12.74
C HIS A 30 -18.87 13.88 -12.42
N LEU A 31 -17.58 14.22 -12.30
CA LEU A 31 -17.18 15.59 -11.98
C LEU A 31 -17.46 16.52 -13.14
N TYR A 32 -18.35 17.46 -12.88
CA TYR A 32 -18.72 18.51 -13.82
C TYR A 32 -17.57 19.50 -14.03
N LYS A 33 -17.39 19.94 -15.29
CA LYS A 33 -16.56 21.09 -15.65
C LYS A 33 -17.45 22.28 -15.93
N ASP A 34 -17.14 23.41 -15.36
CA ASP A 34 -17.81 24.65 -15.74
C ASP A 34 -17.39 25.16 -17.15
N LYS A 35 -17.97 26.25 -17.59
CA LYS A 35 -17.65 26.89 -18.87
C LYS A 35 -16.18 27.30 -19.05
N ASN A 36 -15.44 27.41 -17.94
CA ASN A 36 -14.01 27.75 -17.91
C ASN A 36 -13.12 26.49 -17.78
N GLY A 37 -13.72 25.29 -17.80
CA GLY A 37 -13.01 24.03 -17.65
C GLY A 37 -12.61 23.68 -16.23
N VAL A 38 -13.09 24.43 -15.22
CA VAL A 38 -12.81 24.17 -13.80
C VAL A 38 -13.70 23.02 -13.31
N ARG A 39 -13.11 22.07 -12.57
CA ARG A 39 -13.83 21.00 -11.89
C ARG A 39 -14.03 21.35 -10.43
N TYR A 40 -15.22 21.03 -9.93
CA TYR A 40 -15.62 21.24 -8.54
C TYR A 40 -15.89 19.89 -7.87
N PHE A 41 -15.40 19.76 -6.64
CA PHE A 41 -15.48 18.53 -5.83
C PHE A 41 -16.43 18.75 -4.66
N SER A 42 -17.29 17.80 -4.40
CA SER A 42 -18.06 17.71 -3.16
C SER A 42 -17.23 17.10 -2.02
N GLU A 43 -17.71 17.15 -0.78
CA GLU A 43 -17.09 16.43 0.34
C GLU A 43 -17.00 14.93 0.08
N LYS A 44 -18.01 14.32 -0.57
CA LYS A 44 -17.98 12.91 -0.96
C LYS A 44 -16.86 12.61 -1.97
N ASP A 45 -16.58 13.53 -2.87
CA ASP A 45 -15.49 13.37 -3.84
C ASP A 45 -14.13 13.46 -3.15
N ILE A 46 -14.00 14.34 -2.15
CA ILE A 46 -12.77 14.44 -1.35
C ILE A 46 -12.56 13.18 -0.53
N ASP A 47 -13.59 12.65 0.10
CA ASP A 47 -13.52 11.38 0.82
C ASP A 47 -13.10 10.24 -0.12
N TRP A 48 -13.71 10.13 -1.28
CA TRP A 48 -13.32 9.14 -2.29
C TRP A 48 -11.88 9.33 -2.79
N LEU A 49 -11.41 10.58 -2.95
CA LEU A 49 -10.00 10.87 -3.27
C LEU A 49 -9.04 10.32 -2.21
N CYS A 50 -9.39 10.44 -0.93
CA CYS A 50 -8.59 9.88 0.16
C CYS A 50 -8.53 8.35 0.08
N TRP A 51 -9.65 7.69 -0.21
CA TRP A 51 -9.67 6.24 -0.45
C TRP A 51 -8.84 5.83 -1.66
N VAL A 52 -8.94 6.55 -2.78
CA VAL A 52 -8.10 6.31 -3.97
C VAL A 52 -6.61 6.42 -3.62
N ASN A 53 -6.23 7.46 -2.85
CA ASN A 53 -4.84 7.64 -2.42
C ASN A 53 -4.36 6.45 -1.57
N LEU A 54 -5.17 5.97 -0.63
CA LEU A 54 -4.88 4.80 0.19
C LEU A 54 -4.75 3.53 -0.68
N TYR A 55 -5.73 3.24 -1.54
CA TYR A 55 -5.70 2.06 -2.41
C TYR A 55 -4.47 2.05 -3.33
N ARG A 56 -4.08 3.20 -3.86
CA ARG A 56 -2.85 3.34 -4.65
C ARG A 56 -1.59 3.09 -3.83
N ALA A 57 -1.54 3.58 -2.59
CA ALA A 57 -0.43 3.30 -1.66
C ALA A 57 -0.34 1.81 -1.30
N LEU A 58 -1.48 1.12 -1.22
CA LEU A 58 -1.56 -0.33 -0.98
C LEU A 58 -1.30 -1.17 -2.24
N GLY A 59 -1.01 -0.55 -3.40
CA GLY A 59 -0.65 -1.25 -4.63
C GLY A 59 -1.82 -1.70 -5.51
N MET A 60 -3.06 -1.24 -5.26
CA MET A 60 -4.17 -1.48 -6.19
C MET A 60 -3.94 -0.74 -7.52
N SER A 61 -4.22 -1.39 -8.64
CA SER A 61 -4.13 -0.75 -9.95
C SER A 61 -5.27 0.27 -10.15
N ILE A 62 -5.08 1.20 -11.09
CA ILE A 62 -6.16 2.15 -11.48
C ILE A 62 -7.40 1.40 -11.95
N LYS A 63 -7.23 0.32 -12.71
CA LYS A 63 -8.33 -0.53 -13.21
C LYS A 63 -9.11 -1.19 -12.07
N ASP A 64 -8.41 -1.72 -11.07
CA ASP A 64 -9.04 -2.36 -9.92
C ASP A 64 -9.83 -1.35 -9.09
N ILE A 65 -9.29 -0.13 -8.91
CA ILE A 65 -9.98 0.94 -8.21
C ILE A 65 -11.24 1.40 -8.97
N GLN A 66 -11.15 1.53 -10.30
CA GLN A 66 -12.31 1.84 -11.15
C GLN A 66 -13.38 0.74 -11.05
N HIS A 67 -12.97 -0.52 -11.14
CA HIS A 67 -13.87 -1.66 -10.99
C HIS A 67 -14.57 -1.63 -9.61
N TYR A 68 -13.80 -1.47 -8.54
CA TYR A 68 -14.33 -1.37 -7.19
C TYR A 68 -15.32 -0.20 -7.04
N LYS A 69 -15.00 0.97 -7.60
CA LYS A 69 -15.90 2.14 -7.60
C LYS A 69 -17.21 1.84 -8.33
N ASN A 70 -17.14 1.21 -9.51
CA ASN A 70 -18.33 0.83 -10.28
C ASN A 70 -19.23 -0.14 -9.51
N LEU A 71 -18.65 -1.06 -8.72
CA LEU A 71 -19.41 -1.92 -7.83
C LEU A 71 -20.07 -1.13 -6.70
N CYS A 72 -19.36 -0.17 -6.10
CA CYS A 72 -19.94 0.71 -5.08
C CYS A 72 -21.16 1.49 -5.61
N ASP A 73 -21.07 1.99 -6.84
CA ASP A 73 -22.15 2.75 -7.48
C ASP A 73 -23.40 1.88 -7.80
N LYS A 74 -23.23 0.56 -7.97
CA LYS A 74 -24.34 -0.41 -8.13
C LYS A 74 -25.05 -0.74 -6.82
N GLY A 75 -24.52 -0.30 -5.67
CA GLY A 75 -25.19 -0.45 -4.38
C GLY A 75 -25.01 -1.82 -3.73
N GLU A 76 -26.01 -2.22 -2.95
CA GLU A 76 -25.93 -3.38 -2.03
C GLU A 76 -25.79 -4.73 -2.74
N SER A 77 -26.32 -4.87 -3.95
CA SER A 77 -26.23 -6.12 -4.73
C SER A 77 -24.79 -6.58 -5.01
N THR A 78 -23.79 -5.72 -4.78
CA THR A 78 -22.37 -5.99 -5.05
C THR A 78 -21.52 -6.14 -3.77
N LEU A 79 -22.15 -6.21 -2.60
CA LEU A 79 -21.42 -6.27 -1.32
C LEU A 79 -20.46 -7.45 -1.23
N GLU A 80 -20.88 -8.64 -1.66
CA GLU A 80 -20.02 -9.83 -1.63
C GLU A 80 -18.80 -9.70 -2.57
N GLU A 81 -19.00 -9.15 -3.76
CA GLU A 81 -17.90 -8.95 -4.70
C GLU A 81 -16.91 -7.93 -4.18
N ARG A 82 -17.38 -6.82 -3.63
CA ARG A 82 -16.55 -5.81 -2.97
C ARG A 82 -15.76 -6.40 -1.79
N LEU A 83 -16.40 -7.22 -0.96
CA LEU A 83 -15.75 -7.91 0.15
C LEU A 83 -14.58 -8.77 -0.34
N LYS A 84 -14.78 -9.56 -1.40
CA LYS A 84 -13.72 -10.39 -2.00
C LYS A 84 -12.52 -9.56 -2.48
N ILE A 85 -12.79 -8.42 -3.12
CA ILE A 85 -11.72 -7.51 -3.59
C ILE A 85 -10.89 -7.00 -2.42
N ILE A 86 -11.54 -6.53 -1.36
CA ILE A 86 -10.85 -6.00 -0.17
C ILE A 86 -10.08 -7.10 0.57
N GLN A 87 -10.66 -8.29 0.71
CA GLN A 87 -9.99 -9.45 1.32
C GLN A 87 -8.75 -9.87 0.52
N ALA A 88 -8.84 -9.92 -0.81
CA ALA A 88 -7.71 -10.26 -1.67
C ALA A 88 -6.58 -9.20 -1.56
N GLN A 89 -6.93 -7.92 -1.55
CA GLN A 89 -5.93 -6.85 -1.36
C GLN A 89 -5.28 -6.92 0.02
N LYS A 90 -6.06 -7.17 1.08
CA LYS A 90 -5.54 -7.35 2.44
C LYS A 90 -4.56 -8.54 2.49
N ALA A 91 -4.90 -9.68 1.91
CA ALA A 91 -4.03 -10.85 1.87
C ALA A 91 -2.71 -10.57 1.14
N LYS A 92 -2.77 -9.86 0.01
CA LYS A 92 -1.58 -9.42 -0.72
C LYS A 92 -0.68 -8.52 0.12
N ASN A 93 -1.24 -7.55 0.82
CA ASN A 93 -0.46 -6.63 1.66
C ASN A 93 0.13 -7.34 2.89
N LEU A 94 -0.59 -8.30 3.48
CA LEU A 94 -0.03 -9.12 4.57
C LEU A 94 1.17 -9.95 4.10
N ALA A 95 1.11 -10.53 2.89
CA ALA A 95 2.25 -11.23 2.31
C ALA A 95 3.45 -10.29 2.07
N GLU A 96 3.20 -9.05 1.64
CA GLU A 96 4.25 -8.05 1.45
C GLU A 96 4.90 -7.63 2.79
N ILE A 97 4.13 -7.54 3.87
CA ILE A 97 4.68 -7.30 5.22
C ILE A 97 5.68 -8.40 5.58
N VAL A 98 5.34 -9.67 5.34
CA VAL A 98 6.26 -10.80 5.60
C VAL A 98 7.55 -10.68 4.77
N ASN A 99 7.44 -10.34 3.48
CA ASN A 99 8.59 -10.14 2.60
C ASN A 99 9.50 -9.02 3.10
N LEU A 100 8.91 -7.92 3.56
CA LEU A 100 9.66 -6.79 4.14
C LEU A 100 10.36 -7.18 5.44
N GLN A 101 9.71 -7.97 6.30
CA GLN A 101 10.33 -8.48 7.53
C GLN A 101 11.54 -9.39 7.23
N VAL A 102 11.44 -10.25 6.21
CA VAL A 102 12.58 -11.06 5.75
C VAL A 102 13.71 -10.17 5.23
N ALA A 103 13.38 -9.13 4.45
CA ALA A 103 14.38 -8.20 3.94
C ALA A 103 15.08 -7.43 5.08
N ILE A 104 14.35 -7.01 6.12
CA ILE A 104 14.91 -6.37 7.31
C ILE A 104 15.86 -7.32 8.03
N ALA A 105 15.46 -8.58 8.27
CA ALA A 105 16.32 -9.57 8.90
C ALA A 105 17.63 -9.83 8.11
N MET A 106 17.56 -9.75 6.77
CA MET A 106 18.77 -9.84 5.94
C MET A 106 19.69 -8.62 6.09
N LEU A 107 19.13 -7.43 6.28
CA LEU A 107 19.91 -6.22 6.56
C LEU A 107 20.53 -6.26 7.96
N GLU A 108 19.78 -6.68 8.97
CA GLU A 108 20.26 -6.87 10.35
C GLU A 108 21.44 -7.87 10.41
N TYR A 109 21.32 -8.98 9.67
CA TYR A 109 22.44 -9.92 9.52
C TYR A 109 23.70 -9.23 8.96
N LYS A 110 23.57 -8.41 7.92
CA LYS A 110 24.72 -7.67 7.37
C LYS A 110 25.26 -6.61 8.30
N GLU A 111 24.37 -5.89 8.98
CA GLU A 111 24.74 -4.88 9.97
C GLU A 111 25.59 -5.50 11.08
N GLN A 112 25.12 -6.59 11.67
CA GLN A 112 25.85 -7.31 12.71
C GLN A 112 27.21 -7.82 12.22
N LEU A 113 27.26 -8.32 11.00
CA LEU A 113 28.50 -8.73 10.35
C LEU A 113 29.51 -7.59 10.27
N TYR A 114 29.10 -6.42 9.80
CA TYR A 114 29.99 -5.27 9.67
C TYR A 114 30.44 -4.72 11.04
N ILE A 115 29.55 -4.74 12.04
CA ILE A 115 29.92 -4.40 13.41
C ILE A 115 31.04 -5.31 13.93
N GLU A 116 30.94 -6.62 13.72
CA GLU A 116 31.97 -7.59 14.13
C GLU A 116 33.28 -7.38 13.38
N LEU A 117 33.25 -7.17 12.07
CA LEU A 117 34.43 -6.95 11.24
C LEU A 117 35.16 -5.64 11.59
N THR A 118 34.42 -4.61 11.96
CA THR A 118 35.00 -3.30 12.33
C THR A 118 35.58 -3.32 13.75
N SER A 119 34.98 -4.09 14.67
CA SER A 119 35.41 -4.17 16.08
C SER A 119 36.61 -5.10 16.31
N LYS A 120 36.66 -6.23 15.57
CA LYS A 120 37.68 -7.29 15.78
C LYS A 120 38.85 -7.25 14.78
N GLY A 121 38.89 -6.26 13.90
CA GLY A 121 39.85 -6.22 12.78
C GLY A 121 39.51 -7.21 11.66
N LYS A 122 40.27 -7.19 10.57
CA LYS A 122 40.03 -8.05 9.39
C LYS A 122 40.29 -9.51 9.72
N THR A 123 39.26 -10.22 10.16
CA THR A 123 39.29 -11.69 10.23
C THR A 123 38.99 -12.28 8.86
N LYS A 124 39.48 -13.49 8.56
CA LYS A 124 39.10 -14.23 7.34
C LYS A 124 37.62 -14.59 7.43
N TYR A 125 36.75 -13.71 6.93
CA TYR A 125 35.33 -13.89 6.95
C TYR A 125 34.80 -14.35 5.58
N LYS A 126 34.01 -15.44 5.57
CA LYS A 126 33.28 -15.88 4.38
C LYS A 126 31.79 -15.58 4.62
N PRO A 127 31.21 -14.54 4.00
CA PRO A 127 29.81 -14.24 4.15
C PRO A 127 28.96 -15.40 3.59
N ARG A 128 27.78 -15.63 4.21
CA ARG A 128 26.78 -16.53 3.63
C ARG A 128 26.35 -16.00 2.26
N SER A 129 26.04 -16.91 1.34
CA SER A 129 25.44 -16.52 0.06
C SER A 129 24.07 -15.89 0.26
N PHE A 130 23.61 -15.13 -0.72
CA PHE A 130 22.24 -14.53 -0.70
C PHE A 130 21.16 -15.62 -0.49
N ARG A 131 21.29 -16.76 -1.17
CA ARG A 131 20.34 -17.88 -1.08
C ARG A 131 20.29 -18.45 0.33
N GLU A 132 21.44 -18.77 0.93
CA GLU A 132 21.52 -19.30 2.31
C GLU A 132 20.92 -18.32 3.32
N CYS A 133 21.25 -17.01 3.23
CA CYS A 133 20.67 -16.00 4.10
C CYS A 133 19.15 -15.97 3.97
N LYS A 134 18.65 -15.93 2.73
CA LYS A 134 17.21 -15.83 2.46
C LYS A 134 16.45 -17.03 3.00
N GLU A 135 16.94 -18.26 2.76
CA GLU A 135 16.28 -19.50 3.23
C GLU A 135 16.20 -19.56 4.75
N ILE A 136 17.29 -19.23 5.45
CA ILE A 136 17.34 -19.27 6.91
C ILE A 136 16.40 -18.22 7.51
N LEU A 137 16.55 -16.97 7.06
CA LEU A 137 15.83 -15.85 7.66
C LEU A 137 14.34 -15.84 7.29
N ASP A 138 13.96 -16.28 6.10
CA ASP A 138 12.53 -16.48 5.75
C ASP A 138 11.87 -17.49 6.71
N LYS A 139 12.56 -18.61 6.98
CA LYS A 139 12.05 -19.62 7.89
C LYS A 139 11.92 -19.10 9.33
N GLU A 140 12.93 -18.38 9.83
CA GLU A 140 12.91 -17.79 11.17
C GLU A 140 11.81 -16.74 11.35
N VAL A 141 11.65 -15.83 10.38
CA VAL A 141 10.61 -14.80 10.41
C VAL A 141 9.22 -15.42 10.43
N ARG A 142 8.96 -16.42 9.56
CA ARG A 142 7.66 -17.09 9.51
C ARG A 142 7.36 -17.85 10.79
N GLN A 143 8.35 -18.49 11.40
CA GLN A 143 8.17 -19.16 12.68
C GLN A 143 7.82 -18.20 13.82
N LYS A 144 8.50 -17.05 13.89
CA LYS A 144 8.18 -15.98 14.89
C LYS A 144 6.75 -15.48 14.72
N LEU A 145 6.35 -15.16 13.48
CA LEU A 145 5.01 -14.67 13.19
C LEU A 145 3.90 -15.66 13.54
N ASN A 146 4.14 -16.96 13.35
CA ASN A 146 3.17 -17.99 13.74
C ASN A 146 3.05 -18.09 15.26
N GLN A 147 4.18 -18.02 16.00
CA GLN A 147 4.16 -18.04 17.46
C GLN A 147 3.47 -16.80 18.07
N GLU A 148 3.61 -15.62 17.44
CA GLU A 148 2.91 -14.42 17.87
C GLU A 148 1.39 -14.55 17.69
N LYS A 149 0.93 -15.04 16.54
CA LYS A 149 -0.49 -15.30 16.29
C LYS A 149 -1.12 -16.27 17.29
N GLU A 150 -0.42 -17.34 17.64
CA GLU A 150 -0.91 -18.32 18.64
C GLU A 150 -1.01 -17.75 20.06
N LYS A 151 -0.25 -16.68 20.37
CA LYS A 151 -0.34 -15.96 21.65
C LYS A 151 -1.52 -14.99 21.70
N ASP A 152 -1.84 -14.36 20.57
CA ASP A 152 -2.92 -13.38 20.48
C ASP A 152 -4.33 -14.04 20.43
N GLU A 153 -4.38 -15.35 20.11
CA GLU A 153 -5.61 -16.14 20.08
C GLU A 153 -5.95 -16.81 21.43
N LYS A 154 -5.12 -16.64 22.45
CA LYS A 154 -5.32 -17.15 23.83
C LYS A 154 -5.69 -16.07 24.81
#